data_e5a2272e9be973c80cabd0c87a4a0a45
#
_entry.id   e5a2272e9be973c80cabd0c87a4a0a45
#
_cell.length_a   1.000
_cell.length_b   1.000
_cell.length_c   1.000
_cell.angle_alpha   90.00
_cell.angle_beta   90.00
_cell.angle_gamma   90.00
#
_symmetry.space_group_name_H-M   'P 1'
#
loop_
_entity.id
_entity.type
_entity.pdbx_description
1 polymer ?
#
loop_
_entity_poly.entity_id
_entity_poly.type
_entity_poly.pdbx_seq_one_letter_code
_entity_poly.pdbx_strand_id
1 'polypeptide(L)'
;IPRNGKFLYSAFSRFNAQDTMAFFEELGVPLKTERGNRVFPVSDRAFDISAALERRLRKQKVSILKDRAVSLEIENGGVSGVRGERGRYPASAVILDTGGVSYPATGSTGEGHRMAAEAGHTVTPLRGSLVPLRDFGVGKTLQGLSLRNVGLTVLEDSRKIYTDFGELVFTHFGLSGPLILSASAHMRRFGERAYHLEIDLKPALDEQTLDRRLLGDFEKYSNHDFCNALNDLLPQKLIPEIVRASGIDPRQKVHDITREQRRGLLRVLKCFPVVIAGPCPVTDAIVTSGGVKVGEVHPASMESKLVRGLYFAGEILDVDAYTGGFNLQIAWSTGRAAGIAAANED
;
A
#
# COMPACT_ATOMS: atom_id res chain seq x y z
N ILE A 1 -9.95 2.25 -0.40
CA ILE A 1 -9.37 3.44 -1.05
C ILE A 1 -9.39 4.56 -0.01
N PRO A 2 -8.25 4.89 0.61
CA PRO A 2 -8.19 5.84 1.72
C PRO A 2 -8.52 7.29 1.31
N ARG A 3 -8.28 7.65 0.05
CA ARG A 3 -8.47 9.01 -0.47
C ARG A 3 -9.09 9.00 -1.86
N ASN A 4 -9.93 10.01 -2.14
CA ASN A 4 -10.53 10.27 -3.46
C ASN A 4 -11.34 9.11 -4.07
N GLY A 5 -11.72 8.09 -3.28
CA GLY A 5 -12.43 6.92 -3.78
C GLY A 5 -13.73 7.22 -4.52
N LYS A 6 -14.43 8.31 -4.15
CA LYS A 6 -15.67 8.72 -4.83
C LYS A 6 -15.47 9.09 -6.30
N PHE A 7 -14.28 9.56 -6.66
CA PHE A 7 -13.91 9.86 -8.05
C PHE A 7 -14.05 8.64 -8.97
N LEU A 8 -13.83 7.44 -8.44
CA LEU A 8 -13.80 6.20 -9.20
C LEU A 8 -15.19 5.56 -9.42
N TYR A 9 -16.26 6.07 -8.79
CA TYR A 9 -17.58 5.44 -8.89
C TYR A 9 -18.04 5.24 -10.34
N SER A 10 -17.84 6.24 -11.20
CA SER A 10 -18.22 6.14 -12.63
C SER A 10 -17.37 5.11 -13.37
N ALA A 11 -16.07 5.08 -13.15
CA ALA A 11 -15.19 4.11 -13.80
C ALA A 11 -15.50 2.68 -13.35
N PHE A 12 -15.69 2.45 -12.04
CA PHE A 12 -16.04 1.13 -11.52
C PHE A 12 -17.44 0.64 -11.90
N SER A 13 -18.42 1.54 -12.06
CA SER A 13 -19.76 1.15 -12.52
C SER A 13 -19.77 0.68 -13.98
N ARG A 14 -18.78 1.08 -14.77
CA ARG A 14 -18.65 0.72 -16.18
C ARG A 14 -17.69 -0.43 -16.45
N PHE A 15 -16.75 -0.65 -15.55
CA PHE A 15 -15.75 -1.72 -15.64
C PHE A 15 -15.28 -2.11 -14.24
N ASN A 16 -15.94 -3.07 -13.65
CA ASN A 16 -15.68 -3.57 -12.31
C ASN A 16 -14.74 -4.80 -12.31
N ALA A 17 -14.55 -5.44 -11.16
CA ALA A 17 -13.67 -6.59 -11.02
C ALA A 17 -14.15 -7.80 -11.83
N GLN A 18 -15.47 -8.05 -11.90
CA GLN A 18 -16.05 -9.14 -12.70
C GLN A 18 -15.81 -8.88 -14.19
N ASP A 19 -16.00 -7.64 -14.65
CA ASP A 19 -15.73 -7.26 -16.04
C ASP A 19 -14.26 -7.43 -16.39
N THR A 20 -13.35 -7.10 -15.44
CA THR A 20 -11.90 -7.31 -15.60
C THR A 20 -11.55 -8.79 -15.70
N MET A 21 -12.17 -9.64 -14.89
CA MET A 21 -11.97 -11.10 -14.97
C MET A 21 -12.43 -11.63 -16.32
N ALA A 22 -13.66 -11.31 -16.71
CA ALA A 22 -14.21 -11.71 -18.01
C ALA A 22 -13.33 -11.25 -19.18
N PHE A 23 -12.84 -10.02 -19.13
CA PHE A 23 -11.94 -9.47 -20.15
C PHE A 23 -10.65 -10.29 -20.31
N PHE A 24 -9.98 -10.67 -19.21
CA PHE A 24 -8.76 -11.48 -19.30
C PHE A 24 -9.04 -12.93 -19.69
N GLU A 25 -10.15 -13.51 -19.24
CA GLU A 25 -10.58 -14.85 -19.67
C GLU A 25 -10.89 -14.87 -21.18
N GLU A 26 -11.55 -13.86 -21.73
CA GLU A 26 -11.76 -13.69 -23.18
C GLU A 26 -10.44 -13.55 -23.95
N LEU A 27 -9.40 -12.99 -23.34
CA LEU A 27 -8.06 -12.92 -23.91
C LEU A 27 -7.29 -14.26 -23.81
N GLY A 28 -7.92 -15.29 -23.26
CA GLY A 28 -7.33 -16.63 -23.12
C GLY A 28 -6.41 -16.78 -21.93
N VAL A 29 -6.57 -15.98 -20.86
CA VAL A 29 -5.86 -16.12 -19.60
C VAL A 29 -6.79 -16.76 -18.57
N PRO A 30 -6.62 -18.04 -18.22
CA PRO A 30 -7.38 -18.68 -17.15
C PRO A 30 -7.05 -18.03 -15.80
N LEU A 31 -8.08 -17.68 -15.02
CA LEU A 31 -7.95 -17.03 -13.74
C LEU A 31 -8.36 -17.94 -12.60
N LYS A 32 -7.80 -17.71 -11.41
CA LYS A 32 -8.18 -18.31 -10.14
C LYS A 32 -8.40 -17.22 -9.09
N THR A 33 -9.36 -17.45 -8.20
CA THR A 33 -9.61 -16.59 -7.05
C THR A 33 -9.05 -17.26 -5.79
N GLU A 34 -8.17 -16.57 -5.10
CA GLU A 34 -7.54 -17.01 -3.86
C GLU A 34 -8.20 -16.38 -2.63
N ARG A 35 -7.72 -16.76 -1.44
CA ARG A 35 -8.17 -16.19 -0.16
C ARG A 35 -8.12 -14.66 -0.19
N GLY A 36 -9.18 -14.02 0.31
CA GLY A 36 -9.33 -12.57 0.31
C GLY A 36 -9.78 -12.00 -1.04
N ASN A 37 -10.43 -12.83 -1.88
CA ASN A 37 -10.95 -12.46 -3.21
C ASN A 37 -9.88 -11.88 -4.15
N ARG A 38 -8.63 -12.31 -3.98
CA ARG A 38 -7.53 -11.91 -4.87
C ARG A 38 -7.52 -12.80 -6.10
N VAL A 39 -7.49 -12.18 -7.27
CA VAL A 39 -7.51 -12.90 -8.55
C VAL A 39 -6.10 -12.94 -9.15
N PHE A 40 -5.70 -14.12 -9.59
CA PHE A 40 -4.41 -14.37 -10.24
C PHE A 40 -4.60 -15.24 -11.48
N PRO A 41 -3.67 -15.20 -12.46
CA PRO A 41 -3.63 -16.23 -13.49
C PRO A 41 -3.36 -17.60 -12.87
N VAL A 42 -3.96 -18.65 -13.40
CA VAL A 42 -3.77 -20.04 -12.91
C VAL A 42 -2.30 -20.43 -12.95
N SER A 43 -1.54 -19.87 -13.89
CA SER A 43 -0.09 -20.11 -14.05
C SER A 43 0.78 -19.43 -12.97
N ASP A 44 0.23 -18.55 -12.13
CA ASP A 44 0.95 -17.68 -11.18
C ASP A 44 2.00 -16.75 -11.84
N ARG A 45 1.93 -16.53 -13.16
CA ARG A 45 2.86 -15.70 -13.90
C ARG A 45 2.20 -14.39 -14.35
N ALA A 46 2.64 -13.26 -13.80
CA ALA A 46 2.18 -11.93 -14.21
C ALA A 46 2.42 -11.66 -15.71
N PHE A 47 3.45 -12.29 -16.30
CA PHE A 47 3.76 -12.21 -17.73
C PHE A 47 2.60 -12.63 -18.63
N ASP A 48 1.78 -13.59 -18.21
CA ASP A 48 0.65 -14.07 -19.04
C ASP A 48 -0.41 -12.96 -19.23
N ILE A 49 -0.58 -12.10 -18.24
CA ILE A 49 -1.44 -10.91 -18.31
C ILE A 49 -0.90 -9.91 -19.35
N SER A 50 0.38 -9.52 -19.23
CA SER A 50 0.98 -8.55 -20.15
C SER A 50 1.09 -9.09 -21.59
N ALA A 51 1.42 -10.37 -21.76
CA ALA A 51 1.48 -11.02 -23.05
C ALA A 51 0.10 -11.11 -23.73
N ALA A 52 -0.98 -11.30 -22.94
CA ALA A 52 -2.35 -11.29 -23.49
C ALA A 52 -2.74 -9.91 -24.01
N LEU A 53 -2.42 -8.85 -23.27
CA LEU A 53 -2.66 -7.47 -23.70
C LEU A 53 -1.85 -7.15 -24.96
N GLU A 54 -0.57 -7.52 -25.01
CA GLU A 54 0.28 -7.29 -26.19
C GLU A 54 -0.25 -8.01 -27.44
N ARG A 55 -0.69 -9.27 -27.31
CA ARG A 55 -1.37 -9.99 -28.38
C ARG A 55 -2.62 -9.27 -28.88
N ARG A 56 -3.42 -8.72 -27.96
CA ARG A 56 -4.63 -7.95 -28.31
C ARG A 56 -4.29 -6.70 -29.09
N LEU A 57 -3.30 -5.91 -28.62
CA LEU A 57 -2.84 -4.70 -29.31
C LEU A 57 -2.35 -5.02 -30.75
N ARG A 58 -1.54 -6.06 -30.90
CA ARG A 58 -1.06 -6.51 -32.21
C ARG A 58 -2.22 -6.92 -33.14
N LYS A 59 -3.19 -7.68 -32.62
CA LYS A 59 -4.39 -8.07 -33.38
C LYS A 59 -5.20 -6.86 -33.85
N GLN A 60 -5.25 -5.82 -33.03
CA GLN A 60 -5.93 -4.56 -33.36
C GLN A 60 -5.07 -3.59 -34.20
N LYS A 61 -3.85 -4.01 -34.62
CA LYS A 61 -2.89 -3.21 -35.37
C LYS A 61 -2.48 -1.91 -34.67
N VAL A 62 -2.48 -1.89 -33.35
CA VAL A 62 -1.95 -0.76 -32.56
C VAL A 62 -0.43 -0.74 -32.67
N SER A 63 0.12 0.41 -33.03
CA SER A 63 1.58 0.61 -33.11
C SER A 63 2.18 0.79 -31.72
N ILE A 64 3.13 -0.07 -31.34
CA ILE A 64 3.89 0.06 -30.09
C ILE A 64 5.25 0.64 -30.44
N LEU A 65 5.51 1.88 -30.01
CA LEU A 65 6.75 2.60 -30.26
C LEU A 65 7.60 2.65 -29.00
N LYS A 66 8.90 2.33 -29.12
CA LYS A 66 9.88 2.48 -28.05
C LYS A 66 10.53 3.85 -28.14
N ASP A 67 9.90 4.83 -27.49
CA ASP A 67 10.43 6.18 -27.40
C ASP A 67 10.10 6.75 -26.00
N ARG A 68 10.87 7.73 -25.56
CA ARG A 68 10.63 8.44 -24.32
C ARG A 68 9.88 9.73 -24.63
N ALA A 69 8.66 9.87 -24.07
CA ALA A 69 7.89 11.10 -24.17
C ALA A 69 8.58 12.22 -23.37
N VAL A 70 8.81 13.35 -24.01
CA VAL A 70 9.49 14.51 -23.44
C VAL A 70 8.51 15.61 -23.02
N SER A 71 7.51 15.90 -23.86
CA SER A 71 6.52 16.94 -23.59
C SER A 71 5.20 16.68 -24.33
N LEU A 72 4.13 17.24 -23.82
CA LEU A 72 2.87 17.40 -24.56
C LEU A 72 2.97 18.59 -25.50
N GLU A 73 2.35 18.50 -26.67
CA GLU A 73 2.13 19.62 -27.56
C GLU A 73 0.68 20.06 -27.41
N ILE A 74 0.48 21.34 -27.06
CA ILE A 74 -0.83 21.90 -26.78
C ILE A 74 -1.01 23.15 -27.64
N GLU A 75 -2.09 23.18 -28.45
CA GLU A 75 -2.44 24.28 -29.32
C GLU A 75 -3.92 24.61 -29.15
N ASN A 76 -4.26 25.89 -29.07
CA ASN A 76 -5.63 26.37 -28.93
C ASN A 76 -6.42 25.72 -27.77
N GLY A 77 -5.76 25.46 -26.64
CA GLY A 77 -6.37 24.83 -25.46
C GLY A 77 -6.66 23.33 -25.57
N GLY A 78 -6.17 22.68 -26.61
CA GLY A 78 -6.26 21.25 -26.81
C GLY A 78 -4.91 20.61 -27.08
N VAL A 79 -4.81 19.28 -26.85
CA VAL A 79 -3.60 18.54 -27.19
C VAL A 79 -3.50 18.42 -28.72
N SER A 80 -2.28 18.59 -29.26
CA SER A 80 -1.99 18.42 -30.70
C SER A 80 -0.97 17.32 -30.96
N GLY A 81 -0.37 16.77 -29.91
CA GLY A 81 0.55 15.65 -30.03
C GLY A 81 1.46 15.45 -28.81
N VAL A 82 2.41 14.54 -28.99
CA VAL A 82 3.46 14.24 -28.02
C VAL A 82 4.82 14.39 -28.73
N ARG A 83 5.76 15.04 -28.07
CA ARG A 83 7.17 15.06 -28.47
C ARG A 83 7.92 13.98 -27.72
N GLY A 84 8.53 13.06 -28.44
CA GLY A 84 9.48 12.08 -27.92
C GLY A 84 10.93 12.50 -28.17
N GLU A 85 11.88 11.71 -27.65
CA GLU A 85 13.31 11.90 -27.92
C GLU A 85 13.66 11.66 -29.40
N ARG A 86 12.92 10.76 -30.07
CA ARG A 86 13.19 10.33 -31.46
C ARG A 86 12.29 11.01 -32.48
N GLY A 87 11.19 11.63 -32.06
CA GLY A 87 10.26 12.23 -33.01
C GLY A 87 9.08 12.94 -32.39
N ARG A 88 8.26 13.47 -33.28
CA ARG A 88 6.97 14.10 -32.95
C ARG A 88 5.85 13.15 -33.35
N TYR A 89 4.85 13.01 -32.49
CA TYR A 89 3.71 12.14 -32.66
C TYR A 89 2.43 12.99 -32.61
N PRO A 90 1.92 13.48 -33.77
CA PRO A 90 0.68 14.24 -33.81
C PRO A 90 -0.50 13.39 -33.35
N ALA A 91 -1.36 13.96 -32.52
CA ALA A 91 -2.54 13.29 -32.01
C ALA A 91 -3.59 14.31 -31.55
N SER A 92 -4.87 14.06 -31.80
CA SER A 92 -5.98 14.84 -31.27
C SER A 92 -6.35 14.44 -29.83
N ALA A 93 -6.00 13.22 -29.42
CA ALA A 93 -6.23 12.71 -28.07
C ALA A 93 -4.94 12.03 -27.53
N VAL A 94 -4.59 12.29 -26.27
CA VAL A 94 -3.44 11.71 -25.57
C VAL A 94 -3.89 11.22 -24.20
N ILE A 95 -3.58 9.96 -23.88
CA ILE A 95 -3.80 9.38 -22.56
C ILE A 95 -2.46 9.28 -21.84
N LEU A 96 -2.30 9.97 -20.71
CA LEU A 96 -1.16 9.81 -19.81
C LEU A 96 -1.45 8.68 -18.82
N ASP A 97 -0.79 7.56 -19.01
CA ASP A 97 -0.82 6.38 -18.12
C ASP A 97 0.63 5.94 -17.79
N THR A 98 1.38 6.87 -17.22
CA THR A 98 2.82 6.75 -17.00
C THR A 98 3.19 6.16 -15.64
N GLY A 99 2.19 5.77 -14.84
CA GLY A 99 2.39 5.31 -13.47
C GLY A 99 2.79 6.44 -12.52
N GLY A 100 3.31 6.05 -11.35
CA GLY A 100 3.75 6.95 -10.30
C GLY A 100 5.27 7.21 -10.30
N VAL A 101 5.87 7.13 -9.09
CA VAL A 101 7.33 7.26 -8.85
C VAL A 101 7.91 6.09 -8.05
N SER A 102 7.09 5.09 -7.71
CA SER A 102 7.52 3.82 -7.17
C SER A 102 8.05 2.93 -8.29
N TYR A 103 9.03 2.05 -8.00
CA TYR A 103 9.67 1.19 -9.00
C TYR A 103 10.22 1.92 -10.24
N PRO A 104 11.10 2.90 -10.11
CA PRO A 104 11.59 3.71 -11.24
C PRO A 104 12.28 2.88 -12.33
N ALA A 105 12.81 1.71 -11.99
CA ALA A 105 13.39 0.78 -12.97
C ALA A 105 12.36 0.23 -13.98
N THR A 106 11.06 0.32 -13.69
CA THR A 106 9.97 -0.07 -14.60
C THR A 106 9.47 1.07 -15.49
N GLY A 107 10.05 2.26 -15.37
CA GLY A 107 9.67 3.45 -16.12
C GLY A 107 8.85 4.49 -15.34
N SER A 108 8.49 4.20 -14.08
CA SER A 108 7.73 5.12 -13.21
C SER A 108 8.66 6.19 -12.62
N THR A 109 9.06 7.16 -13.44
CA THR A 109 10.05 8.19 -13.09
C THR A 109 9.45 9.56 -12.78
N GLY A 110 8.11 9.69 -12.84
CA GLY A 110 7.39 10.94 -12.58
C GLY A 110 7.29 11.89 -13.78
N GLU A 111 7.74 11.47 -14.95
CA GLU A 111 7.73 12.33 -16.15
C GLU A 111 6.30 12.71 -16.58
N GLY A 112 5.33 11.81 -16.44
CA GLY A 112 3.94 12.12 -16.70
C GLY A 112 3.39 13.19 -15.76
N HIS A 113 3.78 13.17 -14.49
CA HIS A 113 3.39 14.22 -13.54
C HIS A 113 3.99 15.58 -13.92
N ARG A 114 5.25 15.60 -14.39
CA ARG A 114 5.88 16.81 -14.90
C ARG A 114 5.13 17.35 -16.12
N MET A 115 4.82 16.50 -17.10
CA MET A 115 4.04 16.89 -18.29
C MET A 115 2.65 17.39 -17.93
N ALA A 116 1.98 16.77 -16.96
CA ALA A 116 0.69 17.22 -16.46
C ALA A 116 0.78 18.61 -15.79
N ALA A 117 1.83 18.86 -15.01
CA ALA A 117 2.07 20.16 -14.38
C ALA A 117 2.38 21.24 -15.43
N GLU A 118 3.16 20.95 -16.46
CA GLU A 118 3.42 21.84 -17.60
C GLU A 118 2.14 22.13 -18.41
N ALA A 119 1.19 21.20 -18.45
CA ALA A 119 -0.14 21.41 -19.03
C ALA A 119 -1.11 22.19 -18.12
N GLY A 120 -0.65 22.68 -16.96
CA GLY A 120 -1.43 23.50 -16.02
C GLY A 120 -2.15 22.71 -14.92
N HIS A 121 -1.99 21.41 -14.83
CA HIS A 121 -2.59 20.62 -13.76
C HIS A 121 -1.88 20.77 -12.43
N THR A 122 -2.65 20.76 -11.35
CA THR A 122 -2.12 20.64 -9.99
C THR A 122 -1.67 19.20 -9.76
N VAL A 123 -0.39 19.00 -9.46
CA VAL A 123 0.15 17.71 -9.00
C VAL A 123 0.31 17.78 -7.48
N THR A 124 -0.43 16.93 -6.77
CA THR A 124 -0.30 16.83 -5.31
C THR A 124 1.03 16.16 -4.95
N PRO A 125 1.63 16.42 -3.77
CA PRO A 125 2.93 15.89 -3.40
C PRO A 125 2.98 14.36 -3.52
N LEU A 126 3.95 13.85 -4.29
CA LEU A 126 4.18 12.43 -4.50
C LEU A 126 4.88 11.81 -3.29
N ARG A 127 4.35 10.71 -2.78
CA ARG A 127 4.86 9.99 -1.61
C ARG A 127 4.71 8.49 -1.81
N GLY A 128 5.53 7.70 -1.12
CA GLY A 128 5.31 6.26 -1.04
C GLY A 128 4.03 5.95 -0.27
N SER A 129 3.18 5.09 -0.83
CA SER A 129 2.05 4.45 -0.16
C SER A 129 2.25 2.95 -0.17
N LEU A 130 1.75 2.25 0.83
CA LEU A 130 2.07 0.84 1.04
C LEU A 130 3.60 0.64 1.13
N VAL A 131 4.22 1.43 1.99
CA VAL A 131 5.66 1.51 2.17
C VAL A 131 6.07 0.94 3.53
N PRO A 132 7.18 0.20 3.63
CA PRO A 132 7.71 -0.21 4.91
C PRO A 132 8.09 1.00 5.79
N LEU A 133 8.07 0.80 7.10
CA LEU A 133 8.34 1.85 8.08
C LEU A 133 9.66 1.61 8.79
N ARG A 134 10.44 2.67 8.98
CA ARG A 134 11.66 2.67 9.79
C ARG A 134 11.32 2.98 11.23
N ASP A 135 11.98 2.30 12.16
CA ASP A 135 11.87 2.52 13.60
C ASP A 135 13.21 2.95 14.22
N PHE A 136 13.25 3.10 15.54
CA PHE A 136 14.45 3.48 16.28
C PHE A 136 15.21 2.28 16.85
N GLY A 137 15.09 1.08 16.26
CA GLY A 137 15.96 -0.06 16.57
C GLY A 137 15.28 -1.36 16.99
N VAL A 138 13.99 -1.33 17.36
CA VAL A 138 13.23 -2.54 17.72
C VAL A 138 13.18 -3.51 16.54
N GLY A 139 12.98 -3.00 15.32
CA GLY A 139 13.00 -3.80 14.10
C GLY A 139 14.31 -4.55 13.92
N LYS A 140 15.46 -3.89 14.15
CA LYS A 140 16.77 -4.52 14.03
C LYS A 140 16.95 -5.68 15.04
N THR A 141 16.52 -5.48 16.30
CA THR A 141 16.60 -6.51 17.34
C THR A 141 15.73 -7.71 17.00
N LEU A 142 14.54 -7.47 16.46
CA LEU A 142 13.56 -8.49 16.11
C LEU A 142 13.63 -8.94 14.63
N GLN A 143 14.64 -8.53 13.88
CA GLN A 143 14.78 -8.82 12.44
C GLN A 143 14.46 -10.28 12.10
N GLY A 144 13.58 -10.49 11.11
CA GLY A 144 13.14 -11.80 10.64
C GLY A 144 12.00 -12.41 11.46
N LEU A 145 11.57 -11.77 12.56
CA LEU A 145 10.40 -12.22 13.29
C LEU A 145 9.13 -11.77 12.52
N SER A 146 8.28 -12.72 12.17
CA SER A 146 6.94 -12.47 11.66
C SER A 146 5.92 -12.72 12.76
N LEU A 147 5.04 -11.75 12.99
CA LEU A 147 3.91 -11.87 13.89
C LEU A 147 2.64 -12.05 13.05
N ARG A 148 1.96 -13.16 13.29
CA ARG A 148 0.67 -13.46 12.68
C ARG A 148 -0.44 -13.22 13.69
N ASN A 149 -1.61 -12.80 13.17
CA ASN A 149 -2.80 -12.60 13.98
C ASN A 149 -2.58 -11.60 15.14
N VAL A 150 -1.99 -10.46 14.85
CA VAL A 150 -1.82 -9.34 15.80
C VAL A 150 -2.75 -8.19 15.45
N GLY A 151 -3.16 -7.43 16.47
CA GLY A 151 -3.83 -6.15 16.28
C GLY A 151 -2.80 -5.03 16.13
N LEU A 152 -3.10 -4.05 15.32
CA LEU A 152 -2.28 -2.85 15.16
C LEU A 152 -3.16 -1.60 15.32
N THR A 153 -2.71 -0.68 16.16
CA THR A 153 -3.26 0.68 16.22
C THR A 153 -2.15 1.66 15.84
N VAL A 154 -2.47 2.61 14.96
CA VAL A 154 -1.58 3.72 14.61
C VAL A 154 -2.06 4.98 15.29
N LEU A 155 -1.15 5.63 15.99
CA LEU A 155 -1.36 6.92 16.63
C LEU A 155 -0.57 8.00 15.92
N GLU A 156 -1.22 9.13 15.62
CA GLU A 156 -0.62 10.38 15.16
C GLU A 156 -0.73 11.39 16.29
N ASP A 157 0.38 11.80 16.90
CA ASP A 157 0.40 12.68 18.08
C ASP A 157 -0.62 12.24 19.15
N SER A 158 -0.64 10.96 19.51
CA SER A 158 -1.59 10.35 20.46
C SER A 158 -3.04 10.21 19.97
N ARG A 159 -3.37 10.67 18.75
CA ARG A 159 -4.68 10.44 18.14
C ARG A 159 -4.68 9.17 17.32
N LYS A 160 -5.60 8.26 17.61
CA LYS A 160 -5.82 7.06 16.81
C LYS A 160 -6.31 7.41 15.40
N ILE A 161 -5.55 7.01 14.38
CA ILE A 161 -5.86 7.26 12.96
C ILE A 161 -6.16 6.00 12.16
N TYR A 162 -5.70 4.83 12.64
CA TYR A 162 -5.91 3.55 11.96
C TYR A 162 -5.90 2.41 12.97
N THR A 163 -6.69 1.38 12.72
CA THR A 163 -6.65 0.10 13.44
C THR A 163 -7.01 -1.02 12.48
N ASP A 164 -6.26 -2.11 12.56
CA ASP A 164 -6.51 -3.29 11.76
C ASP A 164 -5.90 -4.54 12.43
N PHE A 165 -6.18 -5.70 11.85
CA PHE A 165 -5.74 -7.00 12.33
C PHE A 165 -5.07 -7.76 11.18
N GLY A 166 -3.93 -8.42 11.43
CA GLY A 166 -3.23 -9.16 10.39
C GLY A 166 -1.83 -9.60 10.74
N GLU A 167 -0.96 -9.56 9.73
CA GLU A 167 0.42 -9.99 9.82
C GLU A 167 1.38 -8.82 9.64
N LEU A 168 2.46 -8.80 10.42
CA LEU A 168 3.59 -7.89 10.24
C LEU A 168 4.91 -8.65 10.36
N VAL A 169 5.97 -8.06 9.83
CA VAL A 169 7.33 -8.59 9.91
C VAL A 169 8.30 -7.51 10.36
N PHE A 170 9.19 -7.86 11.27
CA PHE A 170 10.32 -7.02 11.66
C PHE A 170 11.48 -7.23 10.69
N THR A 171 12.08 -6.14 10.24
CA THR A 171 13.19 -6.12 9.28
C THR A 171 14.39 -5.42 9.89
N HIS A 172 15.53 -5.44 9.21
CA HIS A 172 16.74 -4.76 9.68
C HIS A 172 16.61 -3.23 9.78
N PHE A 173 15.64 -2.65 9.10
CA PHE A 173 15.37 -1.19 9.11
C PHE A 173 14.14 -0.79 9.93
N GLY A 174 13.27 -1.74 10.31
CA GLY A 174 12.04 -1.45 11.03
C GLY A 174 10.96 -2.49 10.78
N LEU A 175 9.78 -2.10 10.27
CA LEU A 175 8.63 -2.97 10.10
C LEU A 175 8.11 -2.97 8.66
N SER A 176 7.59 -4.12 8.26
CA SER A 176 6.94 -4.35 6.96
C SER A 176 5.81 -5.38 7.10
N GLY A 177 5.32 -5.90 5.97
CA GLY A 177 4.23 -6.87 5.92
C GLY A 177 2.87 -6.21 5.68
N PRO A 178 1.84 -7.01 5.34
CA PRO A 178 0.56 -6.49 4.85
C PRO A 178 -0.09 -5.46 5.77
N LEU A 179 -0.04 -5.70 7.09
CA LEU A 179 -0.62 -4.82 8.09
C LEU A 179 0.09 -3.46 8.16
N ILE A 180 1.42 -3.46 8.12
CA ILE A 180 2.23 -2.23 8.14
C ILE A 180 2.10 -1.45 6.84
N LEU A 181 2.12 -2.13 5.69
CA LEU A 181 1.93 -1.50 4.39
C LEU A 181 0.57 -0.80 4.32
N SER A 182 -0.51 -1.46 4.76
CA SER A 182 -1.84 -0.83 4.82
C SER A 182 -1.88 0.35 5.78
N ALA A 183 -1.25 0.24 6.95
CA ALA A 183 -1.16 1.31 7.94
C ALA A 183 -0.45 2.55 7.38
N SER A 184 0.64 2.36 6.61
CA SER A 184 1.44 3.46 6.05
C SER A 184 0.64 4.37 5.10
N ALA A 185 -0.42 3.86 4.45
CA ALA A 185 -1.30 4.66 3.60
C ALA A 185 -2.05 5.77 4.37
N HIS A 186 -2.17 5.65 5.70
CA HIS A 186 -2.76 6.65 6.58
C HIS A 186 -1.74 7.61 7.19
N MET A 187 -0.44 7.28 7.16
CA MET A 187 0.64 8.03 7.78
C MET A 187 1.24 9.04 6.78
N ARG A 188 0.58 10.17 6.58
CA ARG A 188 0.87 11.09 5.46
C ARG A 188 1.68 12.31 5.82
N ARG A 189 1.86 12.60 7.13
CA ARG A 189 2.49 13.83 7.62
C ARG A 189 3.81 13.55 8.35
N PHE A 190 4.62 12.67 7.76
CA PHE A 190 5.97 12.44 8.26
C PHE A 190 6.80 13.73 8.22
N GLY A 191 7.53 13.99 9.29
CA GLY A 191 8.27 15.24 9.48
C GLY A 191 7.48 16.38 10.15
N GLU A 192 6.13 16.33 10.13
CA GLU A 192 5.25 17.28 10.80
C GLU A 192 4.62 16.69 12.06
N ARG A 193 4.39 15.38 12.07
CA ARG A 193 3.70 14.63 13.12
C ARG A 193 4.50 13.41 13.55
N ALA A 194 4.41 13.06 14.82
CA ALA A 194 4.96 11.84 15.36
C ALA A 194 3.99 10.66 15.19
N TYR A 195 4.53 9.51 14.82
CA TYR A 195 3.75 8.29 14.66
C TYR A 195 4.23 7.22 15.63
N HIS A 196 3.26 6.59 16.28
CA HIS A 196 3.47 5.47 17.19
C HIS A 196 2.58 4.31 16.76
N LEU A 197 3.12 3.11 16.86
CA LEU A 197 2.36 1.87 16.68
C LEU A 197 2.16 1.23 18.05
N GLU A 198 0.95 0.75 18.29
CA GLU A 198 0.61 -0.12 19.40
C GLU A 198 0.21 -1.48 18.84
N ILE A 199 0.96 -2.52 19.20
CA ILE A 199 0.74 -3.87 18.69
C ILE A 199 0.11 -4.71 19.80
N ASP A 200 -1.14 -5.15 19.59
CA ASP A 200 -1.77 -6.15 20.43
C ASP A 200 -1.28 -7.54 20.00
N LEU A 201 -0.43 -8.14 20.84
CA LEU A 201 0.17 -9.44 20.56
C LEU A 201 -0.79 -10.62 20.79
N LYS A 202 -1.92 -10.39 21.47
CA LYS A 202 -2.93 -11.41 21.84
C LYS A 202 -4.35 -10.89 21.63
N PRO A 203 -4.73 -10.47 20.42
CA PRO A 203 -6.04 -9.84 20.17
C PRO A 203 -7.24 -10.78 20.40
N ALA A 204 -7.03 -12.10 20.30
CA ALA A 204 -8.07 -13.08 20.57
C ALA A 204 -8.40 -13.23 22.08
N LEU A 205 -7.57 -12.68 22.97
CA LEU A 205 -7.74 -12.73 24.43
C LEU A 205 -8.07 -11.34 24.94
N ASP A 206 -9.21 -11.18 25.60
CA ASP A 206 -9.47 -9.98 26.39
C ASP A 206 -8.54 -9.91 27.61
N GLU A 207 -8.48 -8.77 28.28
CA GLU A 207 -7.58 -8.56 29.40
C GLU A 207 -7.81 -9.56 30.55
N GLN A 208 -9.05 -9.92 30.84
CA GLN A 208 -9.38 -10.86 31.91
C GLN A 208 -8.91 -12.28 31.58
N THR A 209 -9.11 -12.70 30.35
CA THR A 209 -8.70 -14.02 29.86
C THR A 209 -7.18 -14.10 29.76
N LEU A 210 -6.50 -13.03 29.32
CA LEU A 210 -5.05 -12.96 29.29
C LEU A 210 -4.46 -12.95 30.71
N ASP A 211 -5.07 -12.24 31.68
CA ASP A 211 -4.61 -12.26 33.08
C ASP A 211 -4.73 -13.66 33.69
N ARG A 212 -5.84 -14.36 33.45
CA ARG A 212 -6.00 -15.77 33.87
C ARG A 212 -4.98 -16.69 33.22
N ARG A 213 -4.68 -16.49 31.97
CA ARG A 213 -3.63 -17.24 31.25
C ARG A 213 -2.26 -17.00 31.87
N LEU A 214 -1.91 -15.73 32.15
CA LEU A 214 -0.64 -15.39 32.82
C LEU A 214 -0.53 -16.03 34.21
N LEU A 215 -1.62 -16.04 34.99
CA LEU A 215 -1.64 -16.72 36.29
C LEU A 215 -1.36 -18.21 36.17
N GLY A 216 -1.99 -18.90 35.21
CA GLY A 216 -1.75 -20.33 34.96
C GLY A 216 -0.31 -20.61 34.50
N ASP A 217 0.24 -19.77 33.60
CA ASP A 217 1.63 -19.91 33.17
C ASP A 217 2.61 -19.65 34.34
N PHE A 218 2.31 -18.67 35.20
CA PHE A 218 3.12 -18.38 36.39
C PHE A 218 3.07 -19.48 37.47
N GLU A 219 1.94 -20.13 37.65
CA GLU A 219 1.83 -21.30 38.50
C GLU A 219 2.71 -22.44 37.97
N LYS A 220 2.60 -22.74 36.68
CA LYS A 220 3.39 -23.77 35.99
C LYS A 220 4.89 -23.55 36.11
N TYR A 221 5.33 -22.30 35.99
CA TYR A 221 6.74 -21.93 35.96
C TYR A 221 7.22 -21.23 37.24
N SER A 222 6.54 -21.43 38.41
CA SER A 222 6.73 -20.68 39.64
C SER A 222 8.21 -20.54 40.10
N ASN A 223 9.00 -21.59 39.94
CA ASN A 223 10.42 -21.62 40.37
C ASN A 223 11.40 -21.17 39.26
N HIS A 224 10.91 -20.85 38.06
CA HIS A 224 11.75 -20.38 36.95
C HIS A 224 12.06 -18.90 37.10
N ASP A 225 13.09 -18.45 36.39
CA ASP A 225 13.35 -17.04 36.18
C ASP A 225 12.32 -16.50 35.17
N PHE A 226 11.88 -15.26 35.35
CA PHE A 226 10.79 -14.67 34.56
C PHE A 226 11.05 -14.75 33.03
N CYS A 227 12.29 -14.51 32.57
CA CYS A 227 12.62 -14.60 31.15
C CYS A 227 12.36 -15.98 30.53
N ASN A 228 12.28 -17.04 31.33
CA ASN A 228 12.03 -18.42 30.89
C ASN A 228 10.53 -18.82 30.98
N ALA A 229 9.71 -18.01 31.61
CA ALA A 229 8.29 -18.33 31.83
C ALA A 229 7.36 -17.92 30.68
N LEU A 230 7.87 -17.21 29.67
CA LEU A 230 7.09 -16.68 28.57
C LEU A 230 7.13 -17.54 27.28
N ASN A 231 7.85 -18.66 27.31
CA ASN A 231 8.07 -19.50 26.12
C ASN A 231 6.79 -20.11 25.52
N ASP A 232 5.78 -20.40 26.36
CA ASP A 232 4.49 -20.93 25.89
C ASP A 232 3.56 -19.82 25.36
N LEU A 233 3.89 -18.58 25.63
CA LEU A 233 3.06 -17.43 25.28
C LEU A 233 3.58 -16.66 24.07
N LEU A 234 4.91 -16.55 23.92
CA LEU A 234 5.56 -15.66 22.95
C LEU A 234 6.63 -16.39 22.12
N PRO A 235 6.88 -15.96 20.88
CA PRO A 235 8.06 -16.38 20.14
C PRO A 235 9.34 -16.03 20.92
N GLN A 236 10.28 -16.95 20.99
CA GLN A 236 11.53 -16.80 21.77
C GLN A 236 12.25 -15.46 21.49
N LYS A 237 12.29 -15.05 20.22
CA LYS A 237 12.96 -13.80 19.80
C LYS A 237 12.29 -12.54 20.38
N LEU A 238 11.00 -12.59 20.70
CA LEU A 238 10.24 -11.45 21.23
C LEU A 238 10.40 -11.32 22.76
N ILE A 239 10.69 -12.42 23.46
CA ILE A 239 10.73 -12.47 24.93
C ILE A 239 11.65 -11.41 25.54
N PRO A 240 12.92 -11.21 25.08
CA PRO A 240 13.80 -10.20 25.65
C PRO A 240 13.22 -8.79 25.59
N GLU A 241 12.55 -8.44 24.49
CA GLU A 241 11.93 -7.12 24.31
C GLU A 241 10.72 -6.93 25.22
N ILE A 242 9.91 -7.97 25.40
CA ILE A 242 8.74 -7.92 26.32
C ILE A 242 9.23 -7.86 27.78
N VAL A 243 10.25 -8.62 28.14
CA VAL A 243 10.85 -8.56 29.48
C VAL A 243 11.36 -7.14 29.77
N ARG A 244 12.12 -6.55 28.84
CA ARG A 244 12.60 -5.17 28.93
C ARG A 244 11.46 -4.16 29.07
N ALA A 245 10.43 -4.28 28.23
CA ALA A 245 9.29 -3.36 28.20
C ALA A 245 8.39 -3.49 29.46
N SER A 246 8.34 -4.68 30.08
CA SER A 246 7.58 -4.91 31.32
C SER A 246 8.23 -4.29 32.56
N GLY A 247 9.52 -4.00 32.51
CA GLY A 247 10.29 -3.51 33.67
C GLY A 247 10.51 -4.55 34.77
N ILE A 248 10.20 -5.83 34.54
CA ILE A 248 10.42 -6.93 35.48
C ILE A 248 11.84 -7.45 35.29
N ASP A 249 12.56 -7.65 36.41
CA ASP A 249 13.91 -8.24 36.36
C ASP A 249 13.85 -9.63 35.68
N PRO A 250 14.62 -9.87 34.61
CA PRO A 250 14.63 -11.15 33.91
C PRO A 250 14.95 -12.36 34.77
N ARG A 251 15.67 -12.16 35.89
CA ARG A 251 16.07 -13.20 36.87
C ARG A 251 15.12 -13.29 38.06
N GLN A 252 14.15 -12.39 38.18
CA GLN A 252 13.14 -12.47 39.24
C GLN A 252 12.40 -13.82 39.14
N LYS A 253 12.25 -14.50 40.29
CA LYS A 253 11.45 -15.74 40.29
C LYS A 253 10.00 -15.44 40.03
N VAL A 254 9.36 -16.30 39.28
CA VAL A 254 7.97 -16.07 38.81
C VAL A 254 7.01 -15.98 39.99
N HIS A 255 7.23 -16.75 41.08
CA HIS A 255 6.40 -16.68 42.26
C HIS A 255 6.51 -15.37 43.04
N ASP A 256 7.57 -14.57 42.83
CA ASP A 256 7.78 -13.25 43.44
C ASP A 256 7.17 -12.11 42.58
N ILE A 257 6.61 -12.42 41.39
CA ILE A 257 6.00 -11.42 40.54
C ILE A 257 4.72 -10.88 41.18
N THR A 258 4.71 -9.59 41.48
CA THR A 258 3.55 -8.93 42.10
C THR A 258 2.38 -8.79 41.11
N ARG A 259 1.21 -8.57 41.69
CA ARG A 259 -0.01 -8.28 40.87
C ARG A 259 0.18 -7.03 39.98
N GLU A 260 0.92 -6.04 40.47
CA GLU A 260 1.18 -4.81 39.72
C GLU A 260 2.12 -5.08 38.53
N GLN A 261 3.21 -5.84 38.75
CA GLN A 261 4.11 -6.26 37.68
C GLN A 261 3.39 -7.09 36.62
N ARG A 262 2.55 -8.05 37.03
CA ARG A 262 1.74 -8.85 36.10
C ARG A 262 0.78 -7.97 35.28
N ARG A 263 0.14 -6.97 35.88
CA ARG A 263 -0.71 -6.00 35.15
C ARG A 263 0.10 -5.13 34.20
N GLY A 264 1.35 -4.78 34.56
CA GLY A 264 2.30 -4.10 33.69
C GLY A 264 2.63 -4.95 32.46
N LEU A 265 2.95 -6.23 32.67
CA LEU A 265 3.19 -7.18 31.58
C LEU A 265 1.97 -7.33 30.68
N LEU A 266 0.76 -7.46 31.25
CA LEU A 266 -0.46 -7.56 30.50
C LEU A 266 -0.66 -6.35 29.58
N ARG A 267 -0.44 -5.13 30.09
CA ARG A 267 -0.49 -3.90 29.28
C ARG A 267 0.50 -3.94 28.12
N VAL A 268 1.73 -4.38 28.37
CA VAL A 268 2.73 -4.52 27.29
C VAL A 268 2.30 -5.54 26.25
N LEU A 269 1.70 -6.66 26.64
CA LEU A 269 1.20 -7.68 25.70
C LEU A 269 0.02 -7.18 24.85
N LYS A 270 -0.82 -6.33 25.41
CA LYS A 270 -1.97 -5.72 24.71
C LYS A 270 -1.61 -4.47 23.94
N CYS A 271 -0.50 -3.82 24.25
CA CYS A 271 -0.09 -2.55 23.68
C CYS A 271 1.43 -2.46 23.63
N PHE A 272 2.07 -3.32 22.80
CA PHE A 272 3.52 -3.28 22.59
C PHE A 272 3.87 -2.07 21.72
N PRO A 273 4.60 -1.08 22.27
CA PRO A 273 4.82 0.19 21.58
C PRO A 273 6.00 0.11 20.62
N VAL A 274 5.84 0.68 19.43
CA VAL A 274 6.95 0.92 18.50
C VAL A 274 6.87 2.37 17.98
N VAL A 275 7.95 3.12 18.18
CA VAL A 275 8.06 4.50 17.69
C VAL A 275 8.59 4.50 16.25
N ILE A 276 7.90 5.17 15.36
CA ILE A 276 8.25 5.23 13.94
C ILE A 276 9.14 6.42 13.65
N ALA A 277 10.31 6.16 13.07
CA ALA A 277 11.26 7.18 12.63
C ALA A 277 10.88 7.80 11.27
N GLY A 278 10.17 7.06 10.42
CA GLY A 278 9.73 7.54 9.11
C GLY A 278 9.40 6.40 8.14
N PRO A 279 8.95 6.72 6.91
CA PRO A 279 8.79 5.72 5.86
C PRO A 279 10.16 5.34 5.27
N CYS A 280 10.22 4.19 4.65
CA CYS A 280 11.29 3.88 3.70
C CYS A 280 11.19 4.79 2.45
N PRO A 281 12.23 4.87 1.60
CA PRO A 281 12.20 5.63 0.36
C PRO A 281 11.00 5.27 -0.52
N VAL A 282 10.52 6.24 -1.30
CA VAL A 282 9.38 6.02 -2.23
C VAL A 282 9.66 4.92 -3.26
N THR A 283 10.94 4.69 -3.59
CA THR A 283 11.39 3.60 -4.45
C THR A 283 11.09 2.21 -3.90
N ASP A 284 10.93 2.10 -2.59
CA ASP A 284 10.61 0.85 -1.89
C ASP A 284 9.10 0.69 -1.63
N ALA A 285 8.31 1.71 -2.00
CA ALA A 285 6.86 1.67 -1.88
C ALA A 285 6.24 0.78 -2.95
N ILE A 286 5.10 0.14 -2.63
CA ILE A 286 4.36 -0.64 -3.62
C ILE A 286 3.69 0.28 -4.63
N VAL A 287 3.13 1.40 -4.17
CA VAL A 287 2.46 2.39 -5.03
C VAL A 287 2.80 3.82 -4.58
N THR A 288 2.56 4.76 -5.48
CA THR A 288 2.64 6.19 -5.22
C THR A 288 1.30 6.72 -4.70
N SER A 289 1.32 7.53 -3.66
CA SER A 289 0.21 8.40 -3.23
C SER A 289 0.49 9.83 -3.64
N GLY A 290 -0.54 10.56 -4.03
CA GLY A 290 -0.41 11.84 -4.72
C GLY A 290 -0.49 11.65 -6.23
N GLY A 291 -0.40 12.73 -6.99
CA GLY A 291 -0.53 12.72 -8.45
C GLY A 291 -1.40 13.86 -8.97
N VAL A 292 -1.91 13.72 -10.18
CA VAL A 292 -2.81 14.69 -10.80
C VAL A 292 -4.10 14.81 -9.99
N LYS A 293 -4.40 16.03 -9.56
CA LYS A 293 -5.56 16.34 -8.72
C LYS A 293 -6.86 15.94 -9.41
N VAL A 294 -7.56 14.97 -8.87
CA VAL A 294 -8.77 14.38 -9.48
C VAL A 294 -9.92 15.39 -9.68
N GLY A 295 -9.94 16.47 -8.93
CA GLY A 295 -10.90 17.57 -9.12
C GLY A 295 -10.78 18.29 -10.47
N GLU A 296 -9.63 18.17 -11.13
CA GLU A 296 -9.32 18.74 -12.45
C GLU A 296 -9.50 17.74 -13.60
N VAL A 297 -10.05 16.56 -13.31
CA VAL A 297 -10.32 15.49 -14.27
C VAL A 297 -11.81 15.12 -14.24
N HIS A 298 -12.39 14.82 -15.37
CA HIS A 298 -13.77 14.36 -15.48
C HIS A 298 -13.88 12.90 -15.03
N PRO A 299 -14.68 12.55 -14.01
CA PRO A 299 -14.70 11.20 -13.43
C PRO A 299 -15.34 10.14 -14.34
N ALA A 300 -16.04 10.54 -15.40
CA ALA A 300 -16.70 9.63 -16.32
C ALA A 300 -15.85 9.32 -17.56
N SER A 301 -15.10 10.30 -18.08
CA SER A 301 -14.26 10.18 -19.27
C SER A 301 -12.78 10.08 -18.98
N MET A 302 -12.34 10.44 -17.76
CA MET A 302 -10.94 10.62 -17.41
C MET A 302 -10.25 11.78 -18.16
N GLU A 303 -11.00 12.63 -18.84
CA GLU A 303 -10.50 13.78 -19.57
C GLU A 303 -10.13 14.92 -18.64
N SER A 304 -9.10 15.65 -19.01
CA SER A 304 -8.70 16.93 -18.38
C SER A 304 -9.84 17.94 -18.51
N LYS A 305 -10.10 18.69 -17.43
CA LYS A 305 -10.96 19.89 -17.46
C LYS A 305 -10.23 21.13 -17.94
N LEU A 306 -8.91 21.06 -18.11
CA LEU A 306 -8.04 22.19 -18.44
C LEU A 306 -7.57 22.16 -19.89
N VAL A 307 -7.31 20.97 -20.42
CA VAL A 307 -6.79 20.75 -21.79
C VAL A 307 -7.66 19.73 -22.48
N ARG A 308 -8.32 20.11 -23.56
CA ARG A 308 -9.16 19.24 -24.37
C ARG A 308 -8.31 18.13 -25.01
N GLY A 309 -8.85 16.91 -25.07
CA GLY A 309 -8.18 15.76 -25.65
C GLY A 309 -7.04 15.17 -24.80
N LEU A 310 -6.80 15.70 -23.60
CA LEU A 310 -5.85 15.13 -22.66
C LEU A 310 -6.58 14.28 -21.62
N TYR A 311 -6.15 13.03 -21.45
CA TYR A 311 -6.73 12.06 -20.53
C TYR A 311 -5.71 11.53 -19.54
N PHE A 312 -6.18 11.07 -18.38
CA PHE A 312 -5.33 10.47 -17.34
C PHE A 312 -5.88 9.12 -16.92
N ALA A 313 -5.00 8.12 -16.74
CA ALA A 313 -5.40 6.81 -16.26
C ALA A 313 -4.36 6.21 -15.29
N GLY A 314 -4.81 5.33 -14.43
CA GLY A 314 -3.94 4.61 -13.51
C GLY A 314 -3.33 5.47 -12.41
N GLU A 315 -2.11 5.12 -12.01
CA GLU A 315 -1.43 5.64 -10.82
C GLU A 315 -0.93 7.08 -10.96
N ILE A 316 -0.99 7.68 -12.14
CA ILE A 316 -0.71 9.12 -12.32
C ILE A 316 -1.73 10.01 -11.61
N LEU A 317 -2.96 9.50 -11.39
CA LEU A 317 -4.03 10.17 -10.69
C LEU A 317 -3.79 10.19 -9.16
N ASP A 318 -4.20 11.25 -8.47
CA ASP A 318 -4.15 11.32 -6.99
C ASP A 318 -5.18 10.37 -6.36
N VAL A 319 -5.01 9.07 -6.60
CA VAL A 319 -5.82 7.97 -6.05
C VAL A 319 -4.92 6.78 -5.78
N ASP A 320 -4.95 6.27 -4.55
CA ASP A 320 -4.26 5.06 -4.16
C ASP A 320 -5.16 4.16 -3.27
N ALA A 321 -4.91 2.87 -3.30
CA ALA A 321 -5.67 1.87 -2.56
C ALA A 321 -4.74 0.89 -1.84
N TYR A 322 -5.30 0.06 -0.96
CA TYR A 322 -4.58 -0.98 -0.24
C TYR A 322 -4.03 -2.07 -1.17
N THR A 323 -3.20 -2.96 -0.60
CA THR A 323 -2.80 -4.20 -1.25
C THR A 323 -4.01 -5.09 -1.56
N GLY A 324 -3.88 -5.98 -2.55
CA GLY A 324 -4.95 -6.93 -2.91
C GLY A 324 -5.50 -6.76 -4.32
N GLY A 325 -4.80 -6.05 -5.20
CA GLY A 325 -5.19 -5.85 -6.60
C GLY A 325 -6.02 -4.59 -6.86
N PHE A 326 -6.35 -3.81 -5.82
CA PHE A 326 -7.20 -2.62 -5.97
C PHE A 326 -6.57 -1.55 -6.86
N ASN A 327 -5.25 -1.33 -6.78
CA ASN A 327 -4.56 -0.35 -7.63
C ASN A 327 -4.56 -0.78 -9.10
N LEU A 328 -4.42 -2.08 -9.38
CA LEU A 328 -4.59 -2.62 -10.73
C LEU A 328 -6.03 -2.43 -11.24
N GLN A 329 -7.03 -2.67 -10.38
CA GLN A 329 -8.42 -2.44 -10.77
C GLN A 329 -8.69 -0.96 -11.08
N ILE A 330 -8.11 -0.03 -10.32
CA ILE A 330 -8.17 1.41 -10.62
C ILE A 330 -7.59 1.67 -12.01
N ALA A 331 -6.41 1.12 -12.31
CA ALA A 331 -5.75 1.31 -13.60
C ALA A 331 -6.59 0.73 -14.75
N TRP A 332 -7.13 -0.49 -14.62
CA TRP A 332 -8.01 -1.10 -15.64
C TRP A 332 -9.26 -0.28 -15.90
N SER A 333 -9.94 0.16 -14.83
CA SER A 333 -11.21 0.88 -14.95
C SER A 333 -11.03 2.28 -15.52
N THR A 334 -10.02 3.01 -15.07
CA THR A 334 -9.72 4.36 -15.55
C THR A 334 -9.12 4.34 -16.95
N GLY A 335 -8.24 3.37 -17.26
CA GLY A 335 -7.69 3.19 -18.60
C GLY A 335 -8.75 2.87 -19.64
N ARG A 336 -9.73 2.00 -19.27
CA ARG A 336 -10.88 1.72 -20.15
C ARG A 336 -11.76 2.95 -20.35
N ALA A 337 -12.05 3.71 -19.29
CA ALA A 337 -12.86 4.92 -19.39
C ALA A 337 -12.19 5.97 -20.29
N ALA A 338 -10.89 6.22 -20.10
CA ALA A 338 -10.10 7.12 -20.93
C ALA A 338 -10.05 6.67 -22.39
N GLY A 339 -9.80 5.37 -22.63
CA GLY A 339 -9.71 4.83 -23.98
C GLY A 339 -11.01 4.93 -24.76
N ILE A 340 -12.17 4.67 -24.13
CA ILE A 340 -13.48 4.82 -24.76
C ILE A 340 -13.78 6.30 -25.07
N ALA A 341 -13.47 7.20 -24.14
CA ALA A 341 -13.72 8.62 -24.32
C ALA A 341 -12.83 9.19 -25.44
N ALA A 342 -11.52 8.90 -25.40
CA ALA A 342 -10.58 9.36 -26.43
C ALA A 342 -10.89 8.84 -27.85
N ALA A 343 -11.51 7.66 -27.97
CA ALA A 343 -11.91 7.10 -29.26
C ALA A 343 -13.22 7.68 -29.82
N ASN A 344 -14.04 8.36 -29.01
CA ASN A 344 -15.33 8.94 -29.39
C ASN A 344 -15.28 10.47 -29.57
N GLU A 345 -14.09 11.08 -29.51
CA GLU A 345 -13.89 12.47 -29.91
C GLU A 345 -13.87 12.54 -31.45
N ASP A 346 -14.99 12.97 -32.02
CA ASP A 346 -15.12 13.42 -33.41
C ASP A 346 -14.83 14.93 -33.55
#